data_1210fff9aae8f982095e04432a98be69
#
_entry.id   1210fff9aae8f982095e04432a98be69
#
_cell.length_a   1.000
_cell.length_b   1.000
_cell.length_c   1.000
_cell.angle_alpha   90.00
_cell.angle_beta   90.00
_cell.angle_gamma   90.00
#
_symmetry.space_group_name_H-M   'P 1'
#
loop_
_entity.id
_entity.type
_entity.pdbx_description
1 polymer ?
#
loop_
_entity_poly.entity_id
_entity_poly.type
_entity_poly.pdbx_seq_one_letter_code
_entity_poly.pdbx_strand_id
1 'polypeptide(L)'
;MKKIIIILFLFNLFNNYSYSIEPDVFVQSTVNRASQVLSQSTSKDEKINQLKSIAKETVDIRGVGFYSLGSARKTLNDDEKKKYFELFEQYFLKSFSSRLAEYTNPEINVYDKEKLNENYTIVNSTLMATAERPEVKIDWR
;
A
#
# COMPACT_ATOMS: atom_id res chain seq x y z
N MET A 1 31.73 24.54 34.94
CA MET A 1 31.54 24.88 33.52
C MET A 1 31.93 23.76 32.57
N LYS A 2 33.07 23.06 32.73
CA LYS A 2 33.46 21.91 31.83
C LYS A 2 32.49 20.74 31.79
N LYS A 3 31.79 20.42 32.90
CA LYS A 3 30.81 19.29 32.96
C LYS A 3 29.51 19.60 32.19
N ILE A 4 29.10 20.83 32.11
CA ILE A 4 27.87 21.26 31.38
C ILE A 4 28.10 21.16 29.85
N ILE A 5 29.30 21.47 29.38
CA ILE A 5 29.66 21.40 27.97
C ILE A 5 29.63 19.96 27.45
N ILE A 6 30.06 18.98 28.27
CA ILE A 6 30.05 17.56 27.92
C ILE A 6 28.60 17.01 27.78
N ILE A 7 27.68 17.45 28.66
CA ILE A 7 26.27 17.06 28.59
C ILE A 7 25.59 17.64 27.34
N LEU A 8 25.90 18.89 26.96
CA LEU A 8 25.38 19.51 25.73
C LEU A 8 25.92 18.84 24.45
N PHE A 9 27.16 18.33 24.47
CA PHE A 9 27.75 17.63 23.33
C PHE A 9 27.15 16.23 23.15
N LEU A 10 26.84 15.51 24.24
CA LEU A 10 26.17 14.21 24.20
C LEU A 10 24.72 14.27 23.67
N PHE A 11 24.03 15.39 23.88
CA PHE A 11 22.65 15.57 23.39
C PHE A 11 22.55 15.69 21.86
N ASN A 12 23.63 16.09 21.17
CA ASN A 12 23.67 16.16 19.72
C ASN A 12 23.92 14.82 19.01
N LEU A 13 24.24 13.74 19.74
CA LEU A 13 24.48 12.42 19.16
C LEU A 13 23.17 11.61 18.91
N PHE A 14 22.02 12.12 19.36
CA PHE A 14 20.71 11.49 19.21
C PHE A 14 19.85 12.11 18.10
N ASN A 15 20.45 12.76 17.10
CA ASN A 15 19.71 13.13 15.91
C ASN A 15 19.42 11.85 15.10
N ASN A 16 18.32 11.16 15.46
CA ASN A 16 17.77 10.10 14.64
C ASN A 16 17.21 10.75 13.37
N TYR A 17 17.97 10.72 12.28
CA TYR A 17 17.43 11.02 10.96
C TYR A 17 16.42 9.93 10.63
N SER A 18 15.14 10.25 10.75
CA SER A 18 14.07 9.39 10.21
C SER A 18 14.15 9.46 8.69
N TYR A 19 14.77 8.47 8.08
CA TYR A 19 14.72 8.30 6.64
C TYR A 19 13.33 7.77 6.28
N SER A 20 12.53 8.59 5.63
CA SER A 20 11.31 8.12 4.97
C SER A 20 11.73 7.22 3.80
N ILE A 21 11.08 6.08 3.64
CA ILE A 21 11.28 5.21 2.48
C ILE A 21 10.78 5.96 1.24
N GLU A 22 11.56 5.96 0.17
CA GLU A 22 11.14 6.55 -1.11
C GLU A 22 9.92 5.82 -1.67
N PRO A 23 8.93 6.53 -2.25
CA PRO A 23 7.67 5.93 -2.69
C PRO A 23 7.82 4.77 -3.67
N ASP A 24 8.72 4.88 -4.63
CA ASP A 24 9.04 3.83 -5.61
C ASP A 24 9.65 2.59 -4.96
N VAL A 25 10.53 2.77 -3.99
CA VAL A 25 11.13 1.67 -3.19
C VAL A 25 10.06 0.98 -2.36
N PHE A 26 9.13 1.74 -1.76
CA PHE A 26 8.01 1.18 -1.01
C PHE A 26 7.08 0.34 -1.90
N VAL A 27 6.70 0.87 -3.07
CA VAL A 27 5.88 0.16 -4.04
C VAL A 27 6.59 -1.09 -4.54
N GLN A 28 7.87 -1.00 -4.91
CA GLN A 28 8.65 -2.17 -5.35
C GLN A 28 8.71 -3.25 -4.28
N SER A 29 8.94 -2.87 -3.02
CA SER A 29 8.93 -3.82 -1.88
C SER A 29 7.58 -4.51 -1.72
N THR A 30 6.47 -3.74 -1.82
CA THR A 30 5.11 -4.26 -1.74
C THR A 30 4.81 -5.24 -2.86
N VAL A 31 5.17 -4.89 -4.10
CA VAL A 31 5.04 -5.73 -5.28
C VAL A 31 5.83 -7.03 -5.13
N ASN A 32 7.08 -6.96 -4.67
CA ASN A 32 7.93 -8.14 -4.46
C ASN A 32 7.32 -9.10 -3.42
N ARG A 33 6.78 -8.57 -2.31
CA ARG A 33 6.08 -9.36 -1.29
C ARG A 33 4.86 -10.07 -1.87
N ALA A 34 4.03 -9.36 -2.64
CA ALA A 34 2.85 -9.94 -3.28
C ALA A 34 3.22 -11.02 -4.31
N SER A 35 4.22 -10.77 -5.15
CA SER A 35 4.72 -11.75 -6.14
C SER A 35 5.28 -13.00 -5.48
N GLN A 36 5.99 -12.84 -4.36
CA GLN A 36 6.50 -13.97 -3.58
C GLN A 36 5.36 -14.85 -3.06
N VAL A 37 4.29 -14.25 -2.52
CA VAL A 37 3.10 -14.99 -2.06
C VAL A 37 2.46 -15.76 -3.24
N LEU A 38 2.31 -15.11 -4.38
CA LEU A 38 1.66 -15.70 -5.55
C LEU A 38 2.47 -16.85 -6.16
N SER A 39 3.80 -16.82 -6.01
CA SER A 39 4.71 -17.88 -6.50
C SER A 39 4.79 -19.11 -5.58
N GLN A 40 4.24 -19.05 -4.37
CA GLN A 40 4.28 -20.18 -3.42
C GLN A 40 3.39 -21.33 -3.89
N SER A 41 3.77 -22.56 -3.52
CA SER A 41 2.98 -23.78 -3.75
C SER A 41 1.94 -24.02 -2.64
N THR A 42 1.35 -22.94 -2.09
CA THR A 42 0.34 -23.01 -1.03
C THR A 42 -1.08 -22.96 -1.61
N SER A 43 -2.09 -23.21 -0.78
CA SER A 43 -3.48 -23.15 -1.19
C SER A 43 -3.88 -21.73 -1.62
N LYS A 44 -4.91 -21.64 -2.48
CA LYS A 44 -5.47 -20.33 -2.90
C LYS A 44 -5.94 -19.51 -1.70
N ASP A 45 -6.57 -20.14 -0.72
CA ASP A 45 -7.08 -19.46 0.48
C ASP A 45 -5.95 -18.90 1.34
N GLU A 46 -4.85 -19.63 1.45
CA GLU A 46 -3.65 -19.15 2.16
C GLU A 46 -3.01 -17.95 1.45
N LYS A 47 -2.87 -18.00 0.12
CA LYS A 47 -2.43 -16.85 -0.67
C LYS A 47 -3.32 -15.64 -0.46
N ILE A 48 -4.66 -15.82 -0.51
CA ILE A 48 -5.63 -14.75 -0.26
C ILE A 48 -5.42 -14.13 1.12
N ASN A 49 -5.22 -14.94 2.16
CA ASN A 49 -5.01 -14.44 3.51
C ASN A 49 -3.70 -13.65 3.66
N GLN A 50 -2.63 -14.13 3.06
CA GLN A 50 -1.34 -13.41 3.05
C GLN A 50 -1.45 -12.08 2.26
N LEU A 51 -2.12 -12.08 1.11
CA LEU A 51 -2.35 -10.86 0.32
C LEU A 51 -3.22 -9.84 1.07
N LYS A 52 -4.23 -10.27 1.83
CA LYS A 52 -5.01 -9.40 2.72
C LYS A 52 -4.13 -8.73 3.78
N SER A 53 -3.19 -9.48 4.36
CA SER A 53 -2.26 -8.93 5.35
C SER A 53 -1.36 -7.85 4.72
N ILE A 54 -0.79 -8.13 3.56
CA ILE A 54 0.02 -7.15 2.82
C ILE A 54 -0.81 -5.90 2.53
N ALA A 55 -2.04 -6.05 2.02
CA ALA A 55 -2.90 -4.90 1.71
C ALA A 55 -3.23 -4.06 2.96
N LYS A 56 -3.50 -4.69 4.10
CA LYS A 56 -3.76 -3.97 5.37
C LYS A 56 -2.55 -3.15 5.86
N GLU A 57 -1.34 -3.63 5.60
CA GLU A 57 -0.11 -2.97 6.02
C GLU A 57 0.29 -1.82 5.07
N THR A 58 -0.07 -1.91 3.79
CA THR A 58 0.52 -1.06 2.75
C THR A 58 -0.48 -0.12 2.08
N VAL A 59 -1.80 -0.35 2.23
CA VAL A 59 -2.85 0.45 1.60
C VAL A 59 -3.64 1.21 2.66
N ASP A 60 -3.79 2.52 2.50
CA ASP A 60 -4.76 3.31 3.27
C ASP A 60 -6.20 3.00 2.77
N ILE A 61 -6.70 1.81 3.16
CA ILE A 61 -8.03 1.33 2.74
C ILE A 61 -9.12 2.31 3.17
N ARG A 62 -8.95 2.98 4.32
CA ARG A 62 -9.92 3.97 4.80
C ARG A 62 -9.91 5.22 3.92
N GLY A 63 -8.75 5.71 3.52
CA GLY A 63 -8.61 6.83 2.60
C GLY A 63 -9.21 6.54 1.23
N VAL A 64 -8.95 5.34 0.68
CA VAL A 64 -9.58 4.86 -0.57
C VAL A 64 -11.10 4.80 -0.43
N GLY A 65 -11.61 4.26 0.68
CA GLY A 65 -13.04 4.21 0.99
C GLY A 65 -13.65 5.61 1.09
N PHE A 66 -12.97 6.53 1.75
CA PHE A 66 -13.43 7.92 1.86
C PHE A 66 -13.49 8.62 0.50
N TYR A 67 -12.50 8.38 -0.36
CA TYR A 67 -12.51 8.89 -1.72
C TYR A 67 -13.67 8.29 -2.55
N SER A 68 -13.91 6.99 -2.41
CA SER A 68 -14.97 6.26 -3.13
C SER A 68 -16.38 6.71 -2.74
N LEU A 69 -16.58 7.27 -1.54
CA LEU A 69 -17.86 7.86 -1.14
C LEU A 69 -18.28 9.07 -2.00
N GLY A 70 -17.31 9.76 -2.62
CA GLY A 70 -17.59 10.93 -3.46
C GLY A 70 -18.41 12.00 -2.70
N SER A 71 -19.51 12.46 -3.30
CA SER A 71 -20.38 13.48 -2.70
C SER A 71 -21.18 12.96 -1.50
N ALA A 72 -21.47 11.66 -1.43
CA ALA A 72 -22.23 11.06 -0.32
C ALA A 72 -21.57 11.26 1.05
N ARG A 73 -20.24 11.45 1.10
CA ARG A 73 -19.51 11.78 2.34
C ARG A 73 -20.03 13.01 3.08
N LYS A 74 -20.72 13.92 2.37
CA LYS A 74 -21.27 15.17 2.93
C LYS A 74 -22.64 14.98 3.58
N THR A 75 -23.38 13.94 3.21
CA THR A 75 -24.74 13.69 3.64
C THR A 75 -24.86 12.57 4.67
N LEU A 76 -23.91 11.64 4.69
CA LEU A 76 -23.87 10.54 5.67
C LEU A 76 -23.54 11.07 7.07
N ASN A 77 -24.30 10.57 8.07
CA ASN A 77 -23.96 10.77 9.48
C ASN A 77 -22.75 9.88 9.90
N ASP A 78 -22.30 10.01 11.15
CA ASP A 78 -21.09 9.32 11.61
C ASP A 78 -21.28 7.80 11.75
N ASP A 79 -22.47 7.32 12.14
CA ASP A 79 -22.76 5.89 12.24
C ASP A 79 -22.83 5.25 10.85
N GLU A 80 -23.43 5.92 9.88
CA GLU A 80 -23.46 5.49 8.49
C GLU A 80 -22.05 5.43 7.89
N LYS A 81 -21.22 6.44 8.13
CA LYS A 81 -19.81 6.43 7.72
C LYS A 81 -19.05 5.29 8.35
N LYS A 82 -19.21 5.05 9.66
CA LYS A 82 -18.57 3.94 10.36
C LYS A 82 -18.96 2.61 9.72
N LYS A 83 -20.26 2.38 9.53
CA LYS A 83 -20.79 1.18 8.87
C LYS A 83 -20.24 1.00 7.46
N TYR A 84 -20.18 2.09 6.70
CA TYR A 84 -19.63 2.07 5.35
C TYR A 84 -18.15 1.63 5.35
N PHE A 85 -17.32 2.20 6.22
CA PHE A 85 -15.88 1.86 6.25
C PHE A 85 -15.63 0.41 6.67
N GLU A 86 -16.40 -0.12 7.60
CA GLU A 86 -16.32 -1.54 7.99
C GLU A 86 -16.65 -2.46 6.80
N LEU A 87 -17.72 -2.15 6.05
CA LEU A 87 -18.12 -2.91 4.88
C LEU A 87 -17.14 -2.72 3.70
N PHE A 88 -16.65 -1.49 3.50
CA PHE A 88 -15.71 -1.19 2.45
C PHE A 88 -14.38 -1.93 2.64
N GLU A 89 -13.83 -1.96 3.85
CA GLU A 89 -12.61 -2.72 4.15
C GLU A 89 -12.79 -4.21 3.82
N GLN A 90 -13.89 -4.82 4.28
CA GLN A 90 -14.18 -6.22 3.98
C GLN A 90 -14.30 -6.49 2.48
N TYR A 91 -15.04 -5.63 1.77
CA TYR A 91 -15.20 -5.73 0.33
C TYR A 91 -13.87 -5.56 -0.42
N PHE A 92 -13.11 -4.52 -0.07
CA PHE A 92 -11.82 -4.22 -0.68
C PHE A 92 -10.86 -5.40 -0.51
N LEU A 93 -10.65 -5.86 0.72
CA LEU A 93 -9.74 -6.96 1.02
C LEU A 93 -10.14 -8.25 0.31
N LYS A 94 -11.44 -8.58 0.30
CA LYS A 94 -11.94 -9.77 -0.39
C LYS A 94 -11.75 -9.65 -1.90
N SER A 95 -12.20 -8.56 -2.50
CA SER A 95 -12.18 -8.37 -3.95
C SER A 95 -10.75 -8.31 -4.49
N PHE A 96 -9.90 -7.47 -3.87
CA PHE A 96 -8.52 -7.27 -4.27
C PHE A 96 -7.69 -8.57 -4.15
N SER A 97 -7.72 -9.21 -2.97
CA SER A 97 -6.90 -10.41 -2.73
C SER A 97 -7.36 -11.60 -3.56
N SER A 98 -8.67 -11.77 -3.75
CA SER A 98 -9.18 -12.88 -4.59
C SER A 98 -8.80 -12.72 -6.05
N ARG A 99 -8.81 -11.48 -6.58
CA ARG A 99 -8.40 -11.21 -7.97
C ARG A 99 -6.90 -11.42 -8.17
N LEU A 100 -6.08 -10.95 -7.23
CA LEU A 100 -4.63 -11.18 -7.30
C LEU A 100 -4.28 -12.68 -7.20
N ALA A 101 -4.95 -13.43 -6.33
CA ALA A 101 -4.70 -14.86 -6.15
C ALA A 101 -5.03 -15.73 -7.38
N GLU A 102 -5.62 -15.14 -8.42
CA GLU A 102 -5.85 -15.79 -9.71
C GLU A 102 -4.62 -15.77 -10.63
N TYR A 103 -3.61 -14.95 -10.30
CA TYR A 103 -2.37 -14.92 -11.06
C TYR A 103 -1.37 -15.91 -10.49
N THR A 104 -0.69 -16.60 -11.37
CA THR A 104 0.44 -17.49 -11.05
C THR A 104 1.70 -16.85 -11.61
N ASN A 105 2.69 -16.61 -10.74
CA ASN A 105 3.96 -15.95 -11.10
C ASN A 105 3.77 -14.65 -11.89
N PRO A 106 3.02 -13.66 -11.34
CA PRO A 106 2.80 -12.40 -12.05
C PRO A 106 4.12 -11.64 -12.20
N GLU A 107 4.34 -11.09 -13.39
CA GLU A 107 5.39 -10.14 -13.64
C GLU A 107 4.81 -8.72 -13.48
N ILE A 108 5.35 -7.96 -12.53
CA ILE A 108 4.92 -6.58 -12.27
C ILE A 108 6.17 -5.68 -12.37
N ASN A 109 6.14 -4.80 -13.34
CA ASN A 109 7.20 -3.83 -13.56
C ASN A 109 6.83 -2.50 -12.90
N VAL A 110 7.66 -2.07 -11.94
CA VAL A 110 7.52 -0.76 -11.28
C VAL A 110 8.43 0.22 -12.01
N TYR A 111 7.87 1.39 -12.35
CA TYR A 111 8.56 2.45 -13.07
C TYR A 111 8.91 3.62 -12.15
N ASP A 112 9.32 4.72 -12.77
CA ASP A 112 9.69 5.93 -12.05
C ASP A 112 8.50 6.56 -11.33
N LYS A 113 8.82 7.34 -10.29
CA LYS A 113 7.84 8.14 -9.55
C LYS A 113 7.68 9.52 -10.15
N GLU A 114 6.46 10.04 -10.11
CA GLU A 114 6.10 11.39 -10.47
C GLU A 114 5.54 12.13 -9.25
N LYS A 115 6.18 13.23 -8.86
CA LYS A 115 5.68 14.09 -7.79
C LYS A 115 4.60 15.04 -8.34
N LEU A 116 3.34 14.80 -7.98
CA LEU A 116 2.23 15.66 -8.40
C LEU A 116 2.19 16.99 -7.64
N ASN A 117 2.46 16.97 -6.34
CA ASN A 117 2.54 18.13 -5.45
C ASN A 117 3.25 17.74 -4.14
N GLU A 118 3.24 18.66 -3.15
CA GLU A 118 3.90 18.44 -1.85
C GLU A 118 3.42 17.18 -1.10
N ASN A 119 2.17 16.78 -1.29
CA ASN A 119 1.52 15.71 -0.52
C ASN A 119 1.32 14.42 -1.32
N TYR A 120 1.48 14.46 -2.65
CA TYR A 120 1.15 13.32 -3.51
C TYR A 120 2.26 13.00 -4.50
N THR A 121 2.65 11.75 -4.50
CA THR A 121 3.53 11.14 -5.49
C THR A 121 2.80 9.98 -6.14
N ILE A 122 2.89 9.86 -7.45
CA ILE A 122 2.43 8.68 -8.19
C ILE A 122 3.64 7.81 -8.49
N VAL A 123 3.49 6.50 -8.29
CA VAL A 123 4.41 5.47 -8.80
C VAL A 123 3.62 4.64 -9.79
N ASN A 124 4.10 4.52 -11.00
CA ASN A 124 3.45 3.75 -12.05
C ASN A 124 3.98 2.32 -12.05
N SER A 125 3.11 1.35 -12.26
CA SER A 125 3.50 -0.02 -12.52
C SER A 125 2.60 -0.69 -13.55
N THR A 126 3.09 -1.78 -14.14
CA THR A 126 2.31 -2.59 -15.07
C THR A 126 2.39 -4.04 -14.64
N LEU A 127 1.24 -4.64 -14.41
CA LEU A 127 1.09 -6.08 -14.34
C LEU A 127 1.03 -6.58 -15.79
N MET A 128 2.04 -7.37 -16.16
CA MET A 128 2.23 -7.82 -17.55
C MET A 128 1.12 -8.76 -18.00
N ALA A 129 0.82 -8.72 -19.29
CA ALA A 129 -0.15 -9.63 -19.90
C ALA A 129 0.29 -11.09 -19.74
N THR A 130 -0.69 -11.97 -19.58
CA THR A 130 -0.51 -13.43 -19.69
C THR A 130 -1.26 -13.95 -20.92
N ALA A 131 -1.13 -15.23 -21.21
CA ALA A 131 -1.90 -15.84 -22.32
C ALA A 131 -3.42 -15.71 -22.15
N GLU A 132 -3.89 -15.53 -20.91
CA GLU A 132 -5.32 -15.52 -20.56
C GLU A 132 -5.84 -14.14 -20.16
N ARG A 133 -4.95 -13.16 -19.90
CA ARG A 133 -5.32 -11.85 -19.34
C ARG A 133 -4.50 -10.71 -19.95
N PRO A 134 -5.14 -9.58 -20.27
CA PRO A 134 -4.44 -8.41 -20.76
C PRO A 134 -3.55 -7.79 -19.65
N GLU A 135 -2.65 -6.91 -20.06
CA GLU A 135 -1.88 -6.10 -19.13
C GLU A 135 -2.80 -5.15 -18.33
N VAL A 136 -2.38 -4.84 -17.12
CA VAL A 136 -3.07 -3.89 -16.23
C VAL A 136 -2.08 -2.83 -15.76
N LYS A 137 -2.37 -1.56 -16.06
CA LYS A 137 -1.63 -0.41 -15.53
C LYS A 137 -2.14 -0.09 -14.14
N ILE A 138 -1.24 0.16 -13.21
CA ILE A 138 -1.54 0.42 -11.80
C ILE A 138 -0.81 1.68 -11.38
N ASP A 139 -1.55 2.69 -10.96
CA ASP A 139 -1.03 3.94 -10.40
C ASP A 139 -1.18 3.90 -8.88
N TRP A 140 -0.05 3.95 -8.20
CA TRP A 140 0.01 4.02 -6.73
C TRP A 140 0.12 5.48 -6.29
N ARG A 141 -0.67 5.87 -5.30
CA ARG A 141 -0.66 7.22 -4.73
C ARG A 141 -0.40 7.17 -3.23
#